data_3354f3f8a2da6767754e5a2a4a454aa6
#
_entry.id   3354f3f8a2da6767754e5a2a4a454aa6
#
_cell.length_a   1.000
_cell.length_b   1.000
_cell.length_c   1.000
_cell.angle_alpha   90.00
_cell.angle_beta   90.00
_cell.angle_gamma   90.00
#
_symmetry.space_group_name_H-M   'P 1'
#
loop_
_entity.id
_entity.type
_entity.pdbx_description
1 polymer ?
#
loop_
_entity_poly.entity_id
_entity_poly.type
_entity_poly.pdbx_seq_one_letter_code
_entity_poly.pdbx_strand_id
1 'polypeptide(L)'
;MFASTSTSIAWVILLISLAGWAFYAFSNIRSSRGEIGSEQKLAANRKPYYDDEILEGPRLERVQILGLLFLVIITISLPLYWVLEPGRTAGAEFGFEKRFTKWGAELFAPTAEGGFNCSGCHGGMKATGGVASYAITDPKTGEVKSVSWKAPALNTVLYRYTDDEIRFILNYGRPFSPMSAWGIIGGGPLTDQNVTTLIEYMKSIQIPQDNCVEPRGPYNPTCVDGKLPAVENKAIMAEAQRQVDSGTYATVGEALFNLNVNSGAYSCARCHTKGWSYDDPQATGGGAFGPNLTGGSSVRQFPNQSDMISFISGGSELGKRYGEQGQGSGRMPAFGQVYTDEQLKLIVEYILCFVVQLVVLKAHGGFHL
;
A
#
# COMPACT_ATOMS: atom_id res chain seq x y z
N MET A 1 -22.78 13.85 -1.16
CA MET A 1 -23.34 12.93 -2.20
C MET A 1 -23.57 13.71 -3.46
N PHE A 2 -22.56 13.90 -4.28
CA PHE A 2 -22.71 14.53 -5.59
C PHE A 2 -22.92 13.40 -6.59
N ALA A 3 -24.17 13.29 -7.10
CA ALA A 3 -24.39 12.50 -8.29
C ALA A 3 -23.44 13.05 -9.35
N SER A 4 -22.56 12.22 -9.90
CA SER A 4 -21.63 12.68 -10.92
C SER A 4 -22.44 13.25 -12.10
N THR A 5 -21.91 14.27 -12.76
CA THR A 5 -22.55 14.89 -13.94
C THR A 5 -22.98 13.83 -14.96
N SER A 6 -22.20 12.75 -15.10
CA SER A 6 -22.50 11.59 -15.93
C SER A 6 -23.78 10.84 -15.52
N THR A 7 -24.02 10.65 -14.22
CA THR A 7 -25.24 10.00 -13.71
C THR A 7 -26.48 10.83 -14.01
N SER A 8 -26.41 12.15 -13.85
CA SER A 8 -27.52 13.06 -14.19
C SER A 8 -27.84 13.04 -15.68
N ILE A 9 -26.83 13.03 -16.53
CA ILE A 9 -26.98 12.91 -17.98
C ILE A 9 -27.63 11.58 -18.35
N ALA A 10 -27.19 10.46 -17.72
CA ALA A 10 -27.76 9.14 -17.98
C ALA A 10 -29.25 9.05 -17.62
N TRP A 11 -29.68 9.66 -16.51
CA TRP A 11 -31.10 9.76 -16.15
C TRP A 11 -31.91 10.54 -17.19
N VAL A 12 -31.38 11.66 -17.69
CA VAL A 12 -32.05 12.46 -18.74
C VAL A 12 -32.22 11.64 -20.02
N ILE A 13 -31.15 10.93 -20.44
CA ILE A 13 -31.21 10.07 -21.65
C ILE A 13 -32.25 8.96 -21.47
N LEU A 14 -32.25 8.30 -20.31
CA LEU A 14 -33.20 7.22 -19.99
C LEU A 14 -34.65 7.73 -20.07
N LEU A 15 -34.96 8.88 -19.46
CA LEU A 15 -36.30 9.47 -19.48
C LEU A 15 -36.73 9.87 -20.89
N ILE A 16 -35.84 10.47 -21.68
CA ILE A 16 -36.12 10.82 -23.10
C ILE A 16 -36.40 9.56 -23.91
N SER A 17 -35.59 8.49 -23.73
CA SER A 17 -35.78 7.21 -24.42
C SER A 17 -37.13 6.57 -24.08
N LEU A 18 -37.49 6.52 -22.79
CA LEU A 18 -38.78 6.01 -22.35
C LEU A 18 -39.96 6.80 -22.93
N ALA A 19 -39.87 8.13 -22.89
CA ALA A 19 -40.88 9.02 -23.48
C ALA A 19 -41.00 8.82 -25.01
N GLY A 20 -39.88 8.71 -25.73
CA GLY A 20 -39.83 8.42 -27.16
C GLY A 20 -40.50 7.09 -27.51
N TRP A 21 -40.16 6.00 -26.77
CA TRP A 21 -40.81 4.72 -26.99
C TRP A 21 -42.30 4.70 -26.66
N ALA A 22 -42.68 5.39 -25.59
CA ALA A 22 -44.14 5.53 -25.27
C ALA A 22 -44.89 6.30 -26.36
N PHE A 23 -44.31 7.39 -26.88
CA PHE A 23 -44.89 8.15 -27.98
C PHE A 23 -44.96 7.31 -29.25
N TYR A 24 -43.92 6.60 -29.62
CA TYR A 24 -43.87 5.72 -30.78
C TYR A 24 -44.94 4.63 -30.69
N ALA A 25 -45.01 3.92 -29.55
CA ALA A 25 -46.02 2.89 -29.34
C ALA A 25 -47.44 3.43 -29.42
N PHE A 26 -47.72 4.58 -28.79
CA PHE A 26 -49.04 5.22 -28.83
C PHE A 26 -49.43 5.67 -30.24
N SER A 27 -48.47 6.29 -30.97
CA SER A 27 -48.67 6.73 -32.34
C SER A 27 -48.99 5.57 -33.29
N ASN A 28 -48.21 4.46 -33.19
CA ASN A 28 -48.44 3.28 -34.01
C ASN A 28 -49.77 2.59 -33.72
N ILE A 29 -50.12 2.42 -32.46
CA ILE A 29 -51.44 1.83 -32.07
C ILE A 29 -52.58 2.67 -32.60
N ARG A 30 -52.42 4.00 -32.66
CA ARG A 30 -53.44 4.91 -33.15
C ARG A 30 -53.55 4.90 -34.67
N SER A 31 -52.44 4.82 -35.41
CA SER A 31 -52.42 4.81 -36.89
C SER A 31 -52.83 3.46 -37.46
N SER A 32 -52.41 2.34 -36.86
CA SER A 32 -52.69 0.99 -37.34
C SER A 32 -54.16 0.59 -37.23
N ARG A 33 -54.96 1.24 -36.36
CA ARG A 33 -56.40 1.00 -36.23
C ARG A 33 -57.21 1.26 -37.52
N GLY A 34 -56.70 2.10 -38.44
CA GLY A 34 -57.33 2.40 -39.72
C GLY A 34 -57.03 1.41 -40.84
N GLU A 35 -55.95 0.61 -40.67
CA GLU A 35 -55.41 -0.27 -41.71
C GLU A 35 -55.81 -1.74 -41.49
N ILE A 36 -56.32 -2.08 -40.32
CA ILE A 36 -56.76 -3.43 -40.02
C ILE A 36 -57.97 -3.79 -40.88
N GLY A 37 -57.75 -4.68 -41.86
CA GLY A 37 -58.79 -5.14 -42.78
C GLY A 37 -58.80 -4.53 -44.17
N SER A 38 -57.83 -3.67 -44.53
CA SER A 38 -57.63 -3.17 -45.89
C SER A 38 -56.75 -4.14 -46.71
N GLU A 39 -57.30 -5.29 -47.05
CA GLU A 39 -56.60 -6.19 -47.99
C GLU A 39 -56.64 -5.62 -49.39
N GLN A 40 -55.48 -5.35 -49.98
CA GLN A 40 -55.36 -5.02 -51.41
C GLN A 40 -55.65 -6.27 -52.21
N LYS A 41 -56.80 -6.31 -52.88
CA LYS A 41 -57.14 -7.38 -53.82
C LYS A 41 -56.14 -7.34 -54.97
N LEU A 42 -55.31 -8.39 -55.09
CA LEU A 42 -54.41 -8.60 -56.21
C LEU A 42 -55.19 -8.71 -57.53
N ALA A 43 -54.65 -8.12 -58.60
CA ALA A 43 -55.26 -8.27 -59.92
C ALA A 43 -55.31 -9.73 -60.35
N ALA A 44 -56.40 -10.15 -60.98
CA ALA A 44 -56.72 -11.59 -61.28
C ALA A 44 -55.68 -12.32 -62.11
N ASN A 45 -54.69 -11.63 -62.71
CA ASN A 45 -53.63 -12.20 -63.54
C ASN A 45 -52.27 -12.22 -62.88
N ARG A 46 -52.10 -11.82 -61.62
CA ARG A 46 -50.86 -11.87 -60.85
C ARG A 46 -50.95 -13.10 -59.93
N LYS A 47 -50.16 -14.11 -60.22
CA LYS A 47 -49.83 -15.12 -59.21
C LYS A 47 -48.65 -14.65 -58.43
N PRO A 48 -48.70 -14.47 -57.12
CA PRO A 48 -47.56 -14.17 -56.30
C PRO A 48 -46.54 -15.29 -56.44
N TYR A 49 -45.26 -14.94 -56.57
CA TYR A 49 -44.16 -15.90 -56.67
C TYR A 49 -43.99 -16.67 -55.33
N TYR A 50 -44.36 -16.05 -54.28
CA TYR A 50 -44.62 -16.63 -52.97
C TYR A 50 -45.95 -16.05 -52.44
N ASP A 51 -46.69 -16.88 -51.74
CA ASP A 51 -47.90 -16.46 -51.05
C ASP A 51 -47.58 -15.33 -50.07
N ASP A 52 -48.26 -14.19 -50.13
CA ASP A 52 -48.05 -13.05 -49.24
C ASP A 52 -48.22 -13.49 -47.77
N GLU A 53 -49.04 -14.48 -47.48
CA GLU A 53 -49.16 -15.06 -46.16
C GLU A 53 -47.87 -15.74 -45.66
N ILE A 54 -47.01 -16.21 -46.57
CA ILE A 54 -45.71 -16.78 -46.24
C ILE A 54 -44.67 -15.69 -46.01
N LEU A 55 -44.70 -14.64 -46.82
CA LEU A 55 -43.72 -13.52 -46.75
C LEU A 55 -44.11 -12.46 -45.69
N GLU A 56 -45.39 -12.15 -45.60
CA GLU A 56 -45.93 -11.11 -44.71
C GLU A 56 -46.76 -11.67 -43.55
N GLY A 57 -46.84 -12.98 -43.45
CA GLY A 57 -47.65 -13.67 -42.43
C GLY A 57 -47.06 -13.69 -41.02
N PRO A 58 -47.69 -14.50 -40.13
CA PRO A 58 -47.34 -14.48 -38.70
C PRO A 58 -45.89 -14.73 -38.33
N ARG A 59 -45.07 -15.20 -39.27
CA ARG A 59 -43.62 -15.36 -39.08
C ARG A 59 -42.90 -14.03 -39.15
N LEU A 60 -43.19 -13.20 -40.14
CA LEU A 60 -42.61 -11.88 -40.30
C LEU A 60 -43.03 -10.98 -39.15
N GLU A 61 -44.29 -10.98 -38.78
CA GLU A 61 -44.80 -10.21 -37.63
C GLU A 61 -44.07 -10.58 -36.34
N ARG A 62 -43.88 -11.88 -36.08
CA ARG A 62 -43.12 -12.36 -34.87
C ARG A 62 -41.66 -11.89 -34.89
N VAL A 63 -40.99 -11.94 -36.04
CA VAL A 63 -39.60 -11.47 -36.17
C VAL A 63 -39.54 -9.96 -36.00
N GLN A 64 -40.49 -9.20 -36.55
CA GLN A 64 -40.55 -7.74 -36.35
C GLN A 64 -40.83 -7.37 -34.91
N ILE A 65 -41.76 -8.04 -34.24
CA ILE A 65 -42.06 -7.84 -32.82
C ILE A 65 -40.84 -8.17 -31.95
N LEU A 66 -40.13 -9.28 -32.26
CA LEU A 66 -38.89 -9.63 -31.55
C LEU A 66 -37.82 -8.56 -31.80
N GLY A 67 -37.65 -8.10 -33.03
CA GLY A 67 -36.69 -7.04 -33.38
C GLY A 67 -36.98 -5.75 -32.60
N LEU A 68 -38.24 -5.35 -32.58
CA LEU A 68 -38.68 -4.18 -31.82
C LEU A 68 -38.45 -4.35 -30.33
N LEU A 69 -38.77 -5.52 -29.78
CA LEU A 69 -38.53 -5.85 -28.37
C LEU A 69 -37.06 -5.70 -28.02
N PHE A 70 -36.16 -6.29 -28.82
CA PHE A 70 -34.73 -6.14 -28.63
C PHE A 70 -34.25 -4.70 -28.72
N LEU A 71 -34.73 -3.92 -29.65
CA LEU A 71 -34.42 -2.48 -29.75
C LEU A 71 -34.86 -1.72 -28.51
N VAL A 72 -36.06 -1.99 -27.98
CA VAL A 72 -36.57 -1.37 -26.74
C VAL A 72 -35.67 -1.77 -25.55
N ILE A 73 -35.32 -3.06 -25.44
CA ILE A 73 -34.45 -3.55 -24.39
C ILE A 73 -33.09 -2.85 -24.43
N ILE A 74 -32.45 -2.78 -25.60
CA ILE A 74 -31.14 -2.12 -25.77
C ILE A 74 -31.23 -0.63 -25.44
N THR A 75 -32.23 0.05 -25.97
CA THR A 75 -32.44 1.51 -25.80
C THR A 75 -32.64 1.88 -24.33
N ILE A 76 -33.29 1.02 -23.56
CA ILE A 76 -33.52 1.25 -22.12
C ILE A 76 -32.36 0.77 -21.29
N SER A 77 -31.77 -0.39 -21.61
CA SER A 77 -30.75 -1.01 -20.78
C SER A 77 -29.43 -0.22 -20.79
N LEU A 78 -29.04 0.42 -21.90
CA LEU A 78 -27.80 1.19 -21.97
C LEU A 78 -27.79 2.42 -21.03
N PRO A 79 -28.79 3.32 -21.08
CA PRO A 79 -28.84 4.42 -20.11
C PRO A 79 -29.00 3.94 -18.67
N LEU A 80 -29.79 2.87 -18.45
CA LEU A 80 -29.95 2.27 -17.12
C LEU A 80 -28.62 1.72 -16.59
N TYR A 81 -27.82 1.07 -17.44
CA TYR A 81 -26.49 0.62 -17.10
C TYR A 81 -25.62 1.78 -16.63
N TRP A 82 -25.60 2.91 -17.36
CA TRP A 82 -24.83 4.09 -16.97
C TRP A 82 -25.28 4.73 -15.68
N VAL A 83 -26.58 4.72 -15.40
CA VAL A 83 -27.13 5.20 -14.12
C VAL A 83 -26.65 4.33 -12.96
N LEU A 84 -26.58 3.01 -13.15
CA LEU A 84 -26.20 2.05 -12.11
C LEU A 84 -24.67 1.86 -12.00
N GLU A 85 -23.90 2.22 -13.03
CA GLU A 85 -22.45 1.97 -13.11
C GLU A 85 -21.65 2.51 -11.92
N PRO A 86 -21.86 3.75 -11.43
CA PRO A 86 -21.10 4.25 -10.28
C PRO A 86 -21.28 3.38 -9.02
N GLY A 87 -22.52 2.91 -8.76
CA GLY A 87 -22.81 2.04 -7.64
C GLY A 87 -22.21 0.64 -7.83
N ARG A 88 -22.27 0.11 -9.05
CA ARG A 88 -21.69 -1.19 -9.41
C ARG A 88 -20.17 -1.16 -9.29
N THR A 89 -19.50 -0.12 -9.78
CA THR A 89 -18.04 0.03 -9.69
C THR A 89 -17.60 0.14 -8.24
N ALA A 90 -18.23 1.01 -7.45
CA ALA A 90 -17.92 1.13 -6.02
C ALA A 90 -18.13 -0.19 -5.26
N GLY A 91 -19.20 -0.93 -5.57
CA GLY A 91 -19.44 -2.25 -4.98
C GLY A 91 -18.42 -3.31 -5.40
N ALA A 92 -17.95 -3.25 -6.65
CA ALA A 92 -16.92 -4.14 -7.14
C ALA A 92 -15.55 -3.84 -6.47
N GLU A 93 -15.15 -2.57 -6.40
CA GLU A 93 -13.93 -2.14 -5.71
C GLU A 93 -13.92 -2.62 -4.26
N PHE A 94 -14.97 -2.31 -3.50
CA PHE A 94 -15.11 -2.78 -2.11
C PHE A 94 -15.05 -4.31 -2.01
N GLY A 95 -15.68 -5.03 -2.93
CA GLY A 95 -15.65 -6.50 -2.97
C GLY A 95 -14.26 -7.06 -3.30
N PHE A 96 -13.46 -6.38 -4.12
CA PHE A 96 -12.07 -6.75 -4.40
C PHE A 96 -11.17 -6.48 -3.19
N GLU A 97 -11.24 -5.29 -2.59
CA GLU A 97 -10.48 -4.94 -1.39
C GLU A 97 -10.72 -5.94 -0.27
N LYS A 98 -11.98 -6.27 0.01
CA LYS A 98 -12.35 -7.24 1.04
C LYS A 98 -11.78 -8.64 0.76
N ARG A 99 -11.81 -9.10 -0.49
CA ARG A 99 -11.26 -10.41 -0.89
C ARG A 99 -9.75 -10.42 -0.78
N PHE A 100 -9.09 -9.38 -1.27
CA PHE A 100 -7.63 -9.28 -1.24
C PHE A 100 -7.11 -9.18 0.19
N THR A 101 -7.75 -8.39 1.03
CA THR A 101 -7.45 -8.34 2.46
C THR A 101 -7.60 -9.72 3.12
N LYS A 102 -8.67 -10.45 2.82
CA LYS A 102 -8.88 -11.81 3.34
C LYS A 102 -7.78 -12.77 2.88
N TRP A 103 -7.49 -12.83 1.58
CA TRP A 103 -6.45 -13.69 1.05
C TRP A 103 -5.06 -13.30 1.56
N GLY A 104 -4.78 -12.01 1.70
CA GLY A 104 -3.55 -11.53 2.32
C GLY A 104 -3.42 -11.96 3.78
N ALA A 105 -4.52 -11.93 4.54
CA ALA A 105 -4.55 -12.45 5.91
C ALA A 105 -4.25 -13.96 5.97
N GLU A 106 -4.84 -14.74 5.07
CA GLU A 106 -4.57 -16.18 4.96
C GLU A 106 -3.09 -16.47 4.64
N LEU A 107 -2.49 -15.71 3.73
CA LEU A 107 -1.05 -15.82 3.44
C LEU A 107 -0.16 -15.40 4.62
N PHE A 108 -0.57 -14.37 5.37
CA PHE A 108 0.18 -13.84 6.52
C PHE A 108 0.10 -14.74 7.76
N ALA A 109 -0.91 -15.59 7.85
CA ALA A 109 -1.21 -16.47 8.96
C ALA A 109 -0.08 -17.46 9.30
N PRO A 110 -0.11 -18.06 10.50
CA PRO A 110 0.83 -19.13 10.88
C PRO A 110 0.75 -20.31 9.91
N THR A 111 1.86 -21.04 9.76
CA THR A 111 1.94 -22.25 8.91
C THR A 111 0.91 -23.30 9.33
N ALA A 112 0.58 -23.40 10.61
CA ALA A 112 -0.44 -24.31 11.12
C ALA A 112 -1.86 -23.99 10.56
N GLU A 113 -2.07 -22.76 10.12
CA GLU A 113 -3.32 -22.30 9.50
C GLU A 113 -3.22 -22.23 7.95
N GLY A 114 -2.13 -22.76 7.38
CA GLY A 114 -1.90 -22.78 5.94
C GLY A 114 -1.21 -21.55 5.36
N GLY A 115 -0.80 -20.59 6.21
CA GLY A 115 -0.08 -19.38 5.79
C GLY A 115 1.44 -19.55 5.73
N PHE A 116 2.12 -18.48 5.38
CA PHE A 116 3.58 -18.44 5.28
C PHE A 116 4.29 -18.00 6.57
N ASN A 117 3.55 -17.92 7.68
CA ASN A 117 4.08 -17.61 9.02
C ASN A 117 4.71 -16.21 9.15
N CYS A 118 4.28 -15.24 8.35
CA CYS A 118 4.71 -13.85 8.52
C CYS A 118 4.35 -13.33 9.92
N SER A 119 3.16 -13.71 10.42
CA SER A 119 2.65 -13.38 11.74
C SER A 119 3.54 -13.92 12.88
N GLY A 120 4.18 -15.07 12.70
CA GLY A 120 5.06 -15.67 13.71
C GLY A 120 6.29 -14.82 14.04
N CYS A 121 6.84 -14.13 13.04
CA CYS A 121 7.96 -13.22 13.24
C CYS A 121 7.51 -11.80 13.58
N HIS A 122 6.45 -11.30 12.94
CA HIS A 122 6.03 -9.88 13.02
C HIS A 122 5.03 -9.57 14.14
N GLY A 123 4.79 -10.51 15.09
CA GLY A 123 3.97 -10.23 16.28
C GLY A 123 2.48 -10.46 16.07
N GLY A 124 2.13 -11.65 15.53
CA GLY A 124 0.75 -12.09 15.32
C GLY A 124 0.07 -11.42 14.15
N MET A 125 -1.22 -11.66 14.00
CA MET A 125 -2.02 -11.12 12.88
C MET A 125 -2.10 -9.60 12.87
N LYS A 126 -1.95 -8.92 14.01
CA LYS A 126 -1.90 -7.45 14.08
C LYS A 126 -0.52 -6.88 13.73
N ALA A 127 0.47 -7.73 13.52
CA ALA A 127 1.83 -7.38 13.14
C ALA A 127 2.44 -6.24 14.00
N THR A 128 2.32 -6.37 15.33
CA THR A 128 2.78 -5.36 16.30
C THR A 128 4.28 -5.37 16.56
N GLY A 129 5.02 -6.21 15.83
CA GLY A 129 6.44 -6.44 16.04
C GLY A 129 6.71 -7.63 16.94
N GLY A 130 7.78 -8.34 16.68
CA GLY A 130 8.15 -9.54 17.41
C GLY A 130 9.62 -9.90 17.25
N VAL A 131 9.92 -11.17 17.39
CA VAL A 131 11.26 -11.70 17.23
C VAL A 131 11.24 -12.94 16.34
N ALA A 132 12.30 -13.12 15.56
CA ALA A 132 12.53 -14.32 14.76
C ALA A 132 13.79 -15.03 15.27
N SER A 133 13.72 -16.33 15.51
CA SER A 133 14.91 -17.14 15.75
C SER A 133 15.75 -17.22 14.48
N TYR A 134 17.03 -16.90 14.57
CA TYR A 134 17.94 -16.89 13.44
C TYR A 134 19.33 -17.35 13.85
N ALA A 135 20.00 -18.08 12.97
CA ALA A 135 21.37 -18.49 13.19
C ALA A 135 22.32 -17.52 12.48
N ILE A 136 23.24 -16.93 13.22
CA ILE A 136 24.32 -16.12 12.69
C ILE A 136 25.65 -16.87 12.79
N THR A 137 26.52 -16.67 11.80
CA THR A 137 27.89 -17.18 11.84
C THR A 137 28.83 -16.03 12.16
N ASP A 138 29.60 -16.13 13.19
CA ASP A 138 30.64 -15.17 13.53
C ASP A 138 31.71 -15.18 12.41
N PRO A 139 31.95 -14.08 11.70
CA PRO A 139 32.87 -14.06 10.59
C PRO A 139 34.34 -14.26 11.01
N LYS A 140 34.68 -14.08 12.29
CA LYS A 140 36.04 -14.22 12.78
C LYS A 140 36.33 -15.64 13.29
N THR A 141 35.38 -16.23 14.04
CA THR A 141 35.57 -17.52 14.66
C THR A 141 34.94 -18.67 13.86
N GLY A 142 33.99 -18.38 12.94
CA GLY A 142 33.20 -19.40 12.26
C GLY A 142 32.13 -20.03 13.15
N GLU A 143 31.99 -19.59 14.40
CA GLU A 143 31.01 -20.13 15.34
C GLU A 143 29.58 -19.75 14.91
N VAL A 144 28.68 -20.73 14.96
CA VAL A 144 27.26 -20.53 14.69
C VAL A 144 26.50 -20.37 15.98
N LYS A 145 25.89 -19.22 16.20
CA LYS A 145 25.02 -18.97 17.36
C LYS A 145 23.59 -18.64 16.96
N SER A 146 22.62 -19.13 17.74
CA SER A 146 21.23 -18.75 17.61
C SER A 146 20.97 -17.41 18.27
N VAL A 147 20.28 -16.54 17.61
CA VAL A 147 19.92 -15.19 18.08
C VAL A 147 18.43 -14.93 17.94
N SER A 148 17.89 -14.07 18.79
CA SER A 148 16.53 -13.56 18.69
C SER A 148 16.53 -12.27 17.91
N TRP A 149 16.19 -12.36 16.62
CA TRP A 149 16.20 -11.21 15.70
C TRP A 149 14.92 -10.38 15.84
N LYS A 150 15.04 -9.09 16.11
CA LYS A 150 13.89 -8.18 16.19
C LYS A 150 13.25 -8.00 14.82
N ALA A 151 12.00 -8.46 14.68
CA ALA A 151 11.19 -8.25 13.49
C ALA A 151 10.28 -7.03 13.69
N PRO A 152 10.37 -5.98 12.85
CA PRO A 152 9.65 -4.74 13.09
C PRO A 152 8.16 -4.91 12.96
N ALA A 153 7.40 -4.03 13.65
CA ALA A 153 5.97 -3.90 13.46
C ALA A 153 5.65 -3.49 12.01
N LEU A 154 4.63 -4.14 11.43
CA LEU A 154 4.12 -3.84 10.09
C LEU A 154 2.82 -3.04 10.11
N ASN A 155 2.14 -2.93 11.25
CA ASN A 155 0.94 -2.09 11.40
C ASN A 155 1.21 -0.58 11.37
N THR A 156 2.46 -0.19 11.10
CA THR A 156 2.90 1.20 10.88
C THR A 156 3.88 1.29 9.71
N VAL A 157 3.97 0.23 8.90
CA VAL A 157 4.98 0.17 7.83
C VAL A 157 4.76 1.22 6.76
N LEU A 158 3.50 1.53 6.45
CA LEU A 158 3.12 2.49 5.42
C LEU A 158 3.39 3.97 5.80
N TYR A 159 3.69 4.24 7.08
CA TYR A 159 4.22 5.56 7.49
C TYR A 159 5.65 5.81 7.04
N ARG A 160 6.35 4.79 6.56
CA ARG A 160 7.78 4.83 6.23
C ARG A 160 8.11 4.32 4.84
N TYR A 161 7.26 3.48 4.28
CA TYR A 161 7.47 2.83 2.99
C TYR A 161 6.22 2.96 2.12
N THR A 162 6.42 3.21 0.85
CA THR A 162 5.38 3.14 -0.17
C THR A 162 5.02 1.69 -0.51
N ASP A 163 3.90 1.48 -1.19
CA ASP A 163 3.49 0.15 -1.69
C ASP A 163 4.58 -0.49 -2.56
N ASP A 164 5.21 0.28 -3.43
CA ASP A 164 6.28 -0.21 -4.33
C ASP A 164 7.52 -0.67 -3.56
N GLU A 165 7.85 0.03 -2.48
CA GLU A 165 8.97 -0.34 -1.61
C GLU A 165 8.68 -1.57 -0.79
N ILE A 166 7.44 -1.71 -0.29
CA ILE A 166 7.00 -2.93 0.40
C ILE A 166 7.01 -4.10 -0.58
N ARG A 167 6.52 -3.90 -1.81
CA ARG A 167 6.59 -4.88 -2.88
C ARG A 167 8.03 -5.30 -3.17
N PHE A 168 8.94 -4.34 -3.27
CA PHE A 168 10.37 -4.63 -3.44
C PHE A 168 10.92 -5.47 -2.28
N ILE A 169 10.61 -5.10 -1.03
CA ILE A 169 11.05 -5.85 0.16
C ILE A 169 10.46 -7.26 0.19
N LEU A 170 9.20 -7.44 -0.16
CA LEU A 170 8.57 -8.76 -0.23
C LEU A 170 9.18 -9.61 -1.35
N ASN A 171 9.46 -9.00 -2.49
CA ASN A 171 10.05 -9.72 -3.61
C ASN A 171 11.48 -10.19 -3.33
N TYR A 172 12.33 -9.32 -2.79
CA TYR A 172 13.78 -9.60 -2.69
C TYR A 172 14.28 -9.85 -1.26
N GLY A 173 13.41 -9.65 -0.26
CA GLY A 173 13.80 -9.78 1.14
C GLY A 173 14.71 -8.66 1.62
N ARG A 174 15.34 -8.91 2.76
CA ARG A 174 16.38 -8.05 3.35
C ARG A 174 17.67 -8.87 3.47
N PRO A 175 18.68 -8.63 2.64
CA PRO A 175 19.97 -9.33 2.72
C PRO A 175 20.55 -9.27 4.14
N PHE A 176 21.20 -10.34 4.55
CA PHE A 176 21.82 -10.49 5.88
C PHE A 176 20.83 -10.37 7.06
N SER A 177 19.57 -10.69 6.85
CA SER A 177 18.54 -10.75 7.89
C SER A 177 17.64 -11.98 7.69
N PRO A 178 16.82 -12.35 8.69
CA PRO A 178 15.83 -13.43 8.55
C PRO A 178 14.74 -13.19 7.51
N MET A 179 14.58 -11.95 7.03
CA MET A 179 13.59 -11.59 6.02
C MET A 179 14.06 -12.03 4.64
N SER A 180 13.72 -13.27 4.28
CA SER A 180 14.04 -13.85 2.97
C SER A 180 13.21 -13.24 1.83
N ALA A 181 13.61 -13.52 0.58
CA ALA A 181 12.81 -13.21 -0.58
C ALA A 181 11.55 -14.08 -0.60
N TRP A 182 10.39 -13.46 -0.76
CA TRP A 182 9.10 -14.15 -0.82
C TRP A 182 8.52 -14.17 -2.22
N GLY A 183 8.71 -13.12 -3.01
CA GLY A 183 8.20 -13.06 -4.38
C GLY A 183 8.98 -13.96 -5.34
N ILE A 184 8.26 -14.49 -6.34
CA ILE A 184 8.83 -15.41 -7.35
C ILE A 184 9.98 -14.78 -8.12
N ILE A 185 9.94 -13.47 -8.34
CA ILE A 185 11.00 -12.71 -9.02
C ILE A 185 12.31 -12.68 -8.23
N GLY A 186 12.23 -12.79 -6.90
CA GLY A 186 13.38 -12.90 -6.02
C GLY A 186 13.74 -14.34 -5.63
N GLY A 187 13.08 -15.34 -6.24
CA GLY A 187 13.27 -16.76 -5.95
C GLY A 187 12.39 -17.30 -4.82
N GLY A 188 11.41 -16.56 -4.35
CA GLY A 188 10.45 -16.98 -3.34
C GLY A 188 9.22 -17.70 -3.92
N PRO A 189 8.29 -18.15 -3.07
CA PRO A 189 7.12 -18.93 -3.48
C PRO A 189 5.91 -18.07 -3.90
N LEU A 190 5.89 -16.77 -3.65
CA LEU A 190 4.72 -15.92 -3.83
C LEU A 190 4.66 -15.32 -5.24
N THR A 191 3.50 -15.48 -5.89
CA THR A 191 3.20 -14.79 -7.14
C THR A 191 3.02 -13.28 -6.89
N ASP A 192 3.05 -12.47 -7.95
CA ASP A 192 2.79 -11.02 -7.85
C ASP A 192 1.40 -10.72 -7.28
N GLN A 193 0.39 -11.54 -7.61
CA GLN A 193 -0.94 -11.46 -7.02
C GLN A 193 -0.91 -11.71 -5.51
N ASN A 194 -0.16 -12.70 -5.02
CA ASN A 194 -0.01 -12.97 -3.60
C ASN A 194 0.67 -11.79 -2.88
N VAL A 195 1.69 -11.20 -3.48
CA VAL A 195 2.35 -9.99 -2.96
C VAL A 195 1.36 -8.83 -2.86
N THR A 196 0.54 -8.63 -3.91
CA THR A 196 -0.52 -7.61 -3.90
C THR A 196 -1.52 -7.83 -2.76
N THR A 197 -2.01 -9.06 -2.57
CA THR A 197 -2.96 -9.36 -1.49
C THR A 197 -2.35 -9.19 -0.09
N LEU A 198 -1.06 -9.49 0.08
CA LEU A 198 -0.34 -9.21 1.32
C LEU A 198 -0.25 -7.71 1.61
N ILE A 199 0.01 -6.88 0.59
CA ILE A 199 0.04 -5.42 0.73
C ILE A 199 -1.34 -4.90 1.14
N GLU A 200 -2.42 -5.38 0.50
CA GLU A 200 -3.79 -5.00 0.88
C GLU A 200 -4.13 -5.41 2.33
N TYR A 201 -3.68 -6.58 2.76
CA TYR A 201 -3.80 -6.96 4.17
C TYR A 201 -3.01 -6.02 5.08
N MET A 202 -1.76 -5.72 4.75
CA MET A 202 -0.94 -4.78 5.53
C MET A 202 -1.59 -3.39 5.61
N LYS A 203 -2.23 -2.90 4.54
CA LYS A 203 -3.03 -1.66 4.57
C LYS A 203 -4.17 -1.74 5.59
N SER A 204 -4.86 -2.87 5.66
CA SER A 204 -6.02 -3.04 6.53
C SER A 204 -5.70 -3.07 8.03
N ILE A 205 -4.46 -3.41 8.39
CA ILE A 205 -4.00 -3.48 9.78
C ILE A 205 -3.22 -2.23 10.24
N GLN A 206 -3.06 -1.23 9.36
CA GLN A 206 -2.35 -0.01 9.74
C GLN A 206 -3.08 0.73 10.85
N ILE A 207 -2.32 1.34 11.76
CA ILE A 207 -2.84 2.31 12.74
C ILE A 207 -3.41 3.50 11.97
N PRO A 208 -4.60 4.03 12.35
CA PRO A 208 -5.20 5.18 11.67
C PRO A 208 -4.29 6.42 11.72
N GLN A 209 -4.24 7.17 10.62
CA GLN A 209 -3.49 8.41 10.55
C GLN A 209 -4.23 9.55 11.24
N ASP A 210 -3.50 10.40 12.00
CA ASP A 210 -4.02 11.70 12.46
C ASP A 210 -4.00 12.70 11.29
N ASN A 211 -4.92 13.67 11.36
CA ASN A 211 -5.05 14.77 10.39
C ASN A 211 -5.40 14.35 8.95
N CYS A 212 -5.86 13.14 8.76
CA CYS A 212 -6.33 12.65 7.49
C CYS A 212 -7.85 12.87 7.36
N VAL A 213 -8.28 13.68 6.41
CA VAL A 213 -9.68 14.10 6.26
C VAL A 213 -10.53 13.09 5.50
N GLU A 214 -9.94 12.16 4.77
CA GLU A 214 -10.68 11.18 3.99
C GLU A 214 -10.89 9.86 4.72
N PRO A 215 -12.16 9.41 4.89
CA PRO A 215 -12.49 8.25 5.70
C PRO A 215 -12.45 6.93 4.92
N ARG A 216 -11.35 6.59 4.27
CA ARG A 216 -11.20 5.29 3.59
C ARG A 216 -10.18 4.41 4.30
N GLY A 217 -10.65 3.66 5.28
CA GLY A 217 -9.84 2.70 6.01
C GLY A 217 -8.92 3.33 7.05
N PRO A 218 -8.17 2.52 7.79
CA PRO A 218 -7.27 2.98 8.84
C PRO A 218 -6.06 3.76 8.30
N TYR A 219 -5.59 3.46 7.10
CA TYR A 219 -4.49 4.15 6.42
C TYR A 219 -4.94 4.64 5.05
N ASN A 220 -4.77 5.94 4.78
CA ASN A 220 -5.03 6.55 3.47
C ASN A 220 -3.72 6.94 2.80
N PRO A 221 -3.27 6.22 1.75
CA PRO A 221 -2.00 6.52 1.07
C PRO A 221 -2.00 7.86 0.32
N THR A 222 -3.17 8.45 0.09
CA THR A 222 -3.29 9.78 -0.54
C THR A 222 -3.24 10.92 0.46
N CYS A 223 -3.21 10.62 1.76
CA CYS A 223 -3.11 11.61 2.81
C CYS A 223 -1.66 12.11 2.96
N VAL A 224 -1.33 13.18 2.29
CA VAL A 224 0.03 13.75 2.26
C VAL A 224 0.47 14.24 3.64
N ASP A 225 -0.47 14.77 4.43
CA ASP A 225 -0.21 15.33 5.75
C ASP A 225 -0.49 14.34 6.90
N GLY A 226 -0.79 13.10 6.57
CA GLY A 226 -1.06 12.05 7.54
C GLY A 226 0.16 11.80 8.44
N LYS A 227 -0.05 11.82 9.74
CA LYS A 227 0.98 11.57 10.75
C LYS A 227 0.63 10.34 11.57
N LEU A 228 1.65 9.74 12.16
CA LEU A 228 1.45 8.75 13.21
C LEU A 228 0.62 9.37 14.33
N PRO A 229 -0.40 8.66 14.88
CA PRO A 229 -1.26 9.23 15.91
C PRO A 229 -0.47 9.87 17.05
N ALA A 230 -0.94 11.03 17.53
CA ALA A 230 -0.27 11.76 18.60
C ALA A 230 -0.07 10.90 19.87
N VAL A 231 -0.97 9.95 20.13
CA VAL A 231 -0.85 9.00 21.25
C VAL A 231 0.35 8.07 21.06
N GLU A 232 0.59 7.58 19.84
CA GLU A 232 1.73 6.72 19.53
C GLU A 232 3.04 7.51 19.57
N ASN A 233 3.05 8.72 19.01
CA ASN A 233 4.22 9.60 19.03
C ASN A 233 4.58 10.00 20.48
N LYS A 234 3.58 10.27 21.33
CA LYS A 234 3.79 10.51 22.76
C LYS A 234 4.37 9.30 23.48
N ALA A 235 3.94 8.08 23.13
CA ALA A 235 4.51 6.86 23.70
C ALA A 235 5.97 6.66 23.29
N ILE A 236 6.35 7.00 22.05
CA ILE A 236 7.73 7.01 21.58
C ILE A 236 8.60 7.94 22.44
N MET A 237 8.14 9.17 22.67
CA MET A 237 8.87 10.14 23.50
C MET A 237 8.97 9.70 24.95
N ALA A 238 7.89 9.18 25.53
CA ALA A 238 7.89 8.68 26.90
C ALA A 238 8.87 7.50 27.09
N GLU A 239 8.99 6.63 26.10
CA GLU A 239 9.97 5.56 26.11
C GLU A 239 11.40 6.09 26.03
N ALA A 240 11.67 7.00 25.08
CA ALA A 240 13.00 7.61 24.97
C ALA A 240 13.41 8.32 26.25
N GLN A 241 12.51 9.07 26.89
CA GLN A 241 12.77 9.73 28.16
C GLN A 241 13.03 8.71 29.29
N ARG A 242 12.25 7.65 29.39
CA ARG A 242 12.51 6.57 30.37
C ARG A 242 13.90 5.96 30.23
N GLN A 243 14.37 5.76 29.01
CA GLN A 243 15.71 5.21 28.76
C GLN A 243 16.83 6.17 29.19
N VAL A 244 16.60 7.48 29.07
CA VAL A 244 17.51 8.50 29.61
C VAL A 244 17.46 8.53 31.13
N ASP A 245 16.28 8.54 31.73
CA ASP A 245 16.09 8.57 33.18
C ASP A 245 16.67 7.33 33.88
N SER A 246 16.64 6.19 33.21
CA SER A 246 17.28 4.93 33.68
C SER A 246 18.80 4.89 33.48
N GLY A 247 19.39 5.89 32.83
CA GLY A 247 20.81 5.91 32.50
C GLY A 247 21.22 4.94 31.37
N THR A 248 20.24 4.39 30.62
CA THR A 248 20.53 3.50 29.49
C THR A 248 21.19 4.28 28.35
N TYR A 249 20.71 5.50 28.08
CA TYR A 249 21.26 6.43 27.11
C TYR A 249 21.51 7.79 27.74
N ALA A 250 22.49 8.52 27.20
CA ALA A 250 22.89 9.81 27.72
C ALA A 250 21.93 10.95 27.29
N THR A 251 21.29 10.83 26.11
CA THR A 251 20.42 11.86 25.56
C THR A 251 19.17 11.26 24.95
N VAL A 252 18.10 12.09 24.83
CA VAL A 252 16.87 11.69 24.15
C VAL A 252 17.13 11.39 22.67
N GLY A 253 18.04 12.12 22.01
CA GLY A 253 18.42 11.85 20.63
C GLY A 253 19.05 10.47 20.44
N GLU A 254 19.92 10.06 21.39
CA GLU A 254 20.49 8.72 21.44
C GLU A 254 19.44 7.65 21.68
N ALA A 255 18.52 7.88 22.62
CA ALA A 255 17.43 6.97 22.92
C ALA A 255 16.49 6.80 21.71
N LEU A 256 16.16 7.88 21.01
CA LEU A 256 15.36 7.82 19.76
C LEU A 256 16.09 7.09 18.63
N PHE A 257 17.40 7.30 18.47
CA PHE A 257 18.22 6.61 17.48
C PHE A 257 18.21 5.08 17.70
N ASN A 258 18.24 4.65 18.96
CA ASN A 258 18.29 3.24 19.38
C ASN A 258 16.92 2.68 19.79
N LEU A 259 15.83 3.36 19.49
CA LEU A 259 14.50 3.07 19.99
C LEU A 259 14.05 1.63 19.71
N ASN A 260 13.58 0.93 20.77
CA ASN A 260 13.15 -0.46 20.68
C ASN A 260 11.61 -0.65 20.62
N VAL A 261 10.84 0.44 20.62
CA VAL A 261 9.38 0.39 20.50
C VAL A 261 8.97 -0.32 19.21
N ASN A 262 7.92 -1.14 19.28
CA ASN A 262 7.40 -1.93 18.15
C ASN A 262 8.51 -2.79 17.48
N SER A 263 9.32 -3.43 18.32
CA SER A 263 10.51 -4.20 17.90
C SER A 263 11.46 -3.38 17.04
N GLY A 264 11.65 -2.10 17.37
CA GLY A 264 12.56 -1.19 16.68
C GLY A 264 12.07 -0.80 15.28
N ALA A 265 10.76 -0.74 15.06
CA ALA A 265 10.21 -0.32 13.78
C ALA A 265 10.67 1.11 13.39
N TYR A 266 10.94 1.94 14.37
CA TYR A 266 11.35 3.34 14.17
C TYR A 266 12.85 3.59 14.44
N SER A 267 13.59 2.56 14.81
CA SER A 267 15.02 2.70 15.18
C SER A 267 15.93 2.94 14.00
N CYS A 268 16.73 4.00 14.08
CA CYS A 268 17.82 4.25 13.13
C CYS A 268 18.93 3.21 13.26
N ALA A 269 19.21 2.77 14.50
CA ALA A 269 20.22 1.79 14.81
C ALA A 269 19.98 0.43 14.15
N ARG A 270 18.74 0.06 13.86
CA ARG A 270 18.41 -1.15 13.10
C ARG A 270 19.21 -1.25 11.80
N CYS A 271 19.37 -0.14 11.10
CA CYS A 271 20.07 -0.08 9.82
C CYS A 271 21.50 0.46 9.96
N HIS A 272 21.75 1.32 10.95
CA HIS A 272 23.02 2.01 11.12
C HIS A 272 23.91 1.48 12.25
N THR A 273 23.50 0.40 12.95
CA THR A 273 24.32 -0.25 13.98
C THR A 273 24.28 -1.75 13.81
N LYS A 274 25.42 -2.33 13.47
CA LYS A 274 25.53 -3.79 13.31
C LYS A 274 25.25 -4.48 14.63
N GLY A 275 24.50 -5.57 14.59
CA GLY A 275 24.15 -6.36 15.77
C GLY A 275 22.97 -5.82 16.59
N TRP A 276 22.53 -4.63 16.38
CA TRP A 276 21.42 -4.03 17.13
C TRP A 276 20.13 -4.89 17.07
N SER A 277 19.85 -5.47 15.92
CA SER A 277 18.63 -6.28 15.70
C SER A 277 18.59 -7.56 16.52
N TYR A 278 19.69 -8.02 17.09
CA TYR A 278 19.79 -9.24 17.91
C TYR A 278 20.52 -9.02 19.26
N ASP A 279 20.42 -7.82 19.79
CA ASP A 279 20.95 -7.43 21.12
C ASP A 279 22.47 -7.61 21.32
N ASP A 280 23.24 -7.54 20.22
CA ASP A 280 24.70 -7.57 20.22
C ASP A 280 25.26 -6.37 19.43
N PRO A 281 24.94 -5.12 19.85
CA PRO A 281 25.29 -3.94 19.10
C PRO A 281 26.80 -3.70 19.12
N GLN A 282 27.33 -3.43 17.93
CA GLN A 282 28.68 -2.94 17.73
C GLN A 282 28.73 -1.41 17.95
N ALA A 283 29.72 -0.74 17.39
CA ALA A 283 29.78 0.72 17.46
C ALA A 283 28.53 1.38 16.89
N THR A 284 27.84 2.17 17.70
CA THR A 284 26.62 2.88 17.33
C THR A 284 26.89 3.79 16.12
N GLY A 285 26.04 3.70 15.12
CA GLY A 285 26.20 4.45 13.87
C GLY A 285 27.27 3.90 12.92
N GLY A 286 27.98 2.81 13.29
CA GLY A 286 29.09 2.23 12.52
C GLY A 286 28.68 1.49 11.23
N GLY A 287 27.42 1.54 10.85
CA GLY A 287 26.89 0.89 9.65
C GLY A 287 26.39 -0.53 9.89
N ALA A 288 25.50 -0.97 9.03
CA ALA A 288 24.99 -2.34 8.91
C ALA A 288 24.31 -2.48 7.54
N PHE A 289 22.95 -2.47 7.50
CA PHE A 289 22.21 -2.36 6.26
C PHE A 289 22.27 -0.96 5.65
N GLY A 290 22.41 0.07 6.50
CA GLY A 290 22.63 1.46 6.11
C GLY A 290 24.13 1.82 6.19
N PRO A 291 24.51 2.97 5.58
CA PRO A 291 25.87 3.48 5.62
C PRO A 291 26.37 3.76 7.03
N ASN A 292 27.69 3.77 7.19
CA ASN A 292 28.35 4.22 8.40
C ASN A 292 28.17 5.74 8.58
N LEU A 293 27.61 6.15 9.71
CA LEU A 293 27.37 7.55 10.07
C LEU A 293 28.51 8.17 10.88
N THR A 294 29.48 7.37 11.32
CA THR A 294 30.65 7.82 12.08
C THR A 294 31.75 8.36 11.16
N GLY A 295 32.81 8.91 11.73
CA GLY A 295 33.97 9.35 10.94
C GLY A 295 33.75 10.61 10.07
N GLY A 296 32.69 11.38 10.36
CA GLY A 296 32.37 12.61 9.66
C GLY A 296 31.72 12.42 8.28
N SER A 297 31.34 11.21 7.90
CA SER A 297 30.67 10.94 6.63
C SER A 297 29.34 11.69 6.51
N SER A 298 28.55 11.73 7.58
CA SER A 298 27.27 12.42 7.63
C SER A 298 27.39 13.93 7.40
N VAL A 299 28.42 14.56 8.00
CA VAL A 299 28.67 16.00 7.85
C VAL A 299 29.21 16.34 6.45
N ARG A 300 30.01 15.46 5.87
CA ARG A 300 30.49 15.68 4.48
C ARG A 300 29.34 15.59 3.48
N GLN A 301 28.38 14.71 3.72
CA GLN A 301 27.21 14.56 2.85
C GLN A 301 26.17 15.66 3.08
N PHE A 302 25.96 16.05 4.33
CA PHE A 302 24.99 17.07 4.74
C PHE A 302 25.69 18.16 5.58
N PRO A 303 26.30 19.17 4.94
CA PRO A 303 26.95 20.25 5.66
C PRO A 303 26.00 21.07 6.54
N ASN A 304 24.73 21.13 6.16
CA ASN A 304 23.70 21.84 6.93
C ASN A 304 22.81 20.83 7.67
N GLN A 305 22.52 21.10 8.94
CA GLN A 305 21.63 20.26 9.74
C GLN A 305 20.21 20.16 9.15
N SER A 306 19.70 21.27 8.60
CA SER A 306 18.39 21.31 7.94
C SER A 306 18.26 20.33 6.77
N ASP A 307 19.34 20.18 6.00
CA ASP A 307 19.34 19.29 4.84
C ASP A 307 19.30 17.82 5.28
N MET A 308 19.99 17.50 6.37
CA MET A 308 19.94 16.16 6.98
C MET A 308 18.56 15.86 7.55
N ILE A 309 17.92 16.81 8.24
CA ILE A 309 16.54 16.66 8.74
C ILE A 309 15.59 16.43 7.57
N SER A 310 15.67 17.22 6.52
CA SER A 310 14.83 17.08 5.32
C SER A 310 15.03 15.73 4.65
N PHE A 311 16.27 15.25 4.55
CA PHE A 311 16.59 13.94 4.01
C PHE A 311 16.01 12.79 4.85
N ILE A 312 16.10 12.85 6.18
CA ILE A 312 15.56 11.83 7.07
C ILE A 312 14.01 11.86 7.03
N SER A 313 13.43 13.06 6.95
CA SER A 313 11.98 13.23 6.82
C SER A 313 11.43 12.62 5.54
N GLY A 314 12.04 12.91 4.39
CA GLY A 314 11.61 12.43 3.08
C GLY A 314 12.12 11.04 2.69
N GLY A 315 13.17 10.57 3.34
CA GLY A 315 13.89 9.35 2.96
C GLY A 315 14.74 9.52 1.71
N SER A 316 15.42 8.45 1.29
CA SER A 316 16.20 8.45 0.04
C SER A 316 15.36 8.00 -1.16
N GLU A 317 15.73 8.41 -2.36
CA GLU A 317 15.06 7.92 -3.58
C GLU A 317 15.37 6.45 -3.83
N LEU A 318 14.38 5.70 -4.31
CA LEU A 318 14.54 4.29 -4.66
C LEU A 318 15.55 4.15 -5.82
N GLY A 319 16.47 3.20 -5.68
CA GLY A 319 17.48 2.91 -6.70
C GLY A 319 18.67 3.87 -6.72
N LYS A 320 18.64 4.98 -5.95
CA LYS A 320 19.75 5.92 -5.86
C LYS A 320 20.68 5.56 -4.69
N ARG A 321 21.97 5.53 -4.94
CA ARG A 321 22.96 5.30 -3.89
C ARG A 321 23.26 6.60 -3.15
N TYR A 322 23.26 6.53 -1.82
CA TYR A 322 23.66 7.62 -0.95
C TYR A 322 24.79 7.14 -0.02
N GLY A 323 25.75 8.02 0.27
CA GLY A 323 26.88 7.74 1.15
C GLY A 323 28.07 7.06 0.46
N GLU A 324 29.22 7.09 1.13
CA GLU A 324 30.51 6.64 0.59
C GLU A 324 30.65 5.11 0.49
N GLN A 325 29.89 4.36 1.28
CA GLN A 325 29.98 2.91 1.35
C GLN A 325 28.58 2.24 1.27
N GLY A 326 27.84 2.62 0.26
CA GLY A 326 26.45 2.16 0.08
C GLY A 326 26.30 0.65 -0.05
N GLN A 327 26.27 -0.06 1.08
CA GLN A 327 25.88 -1.47 1.20
C GLN A 327 24.40 -1.58 1.62
N GLY A 328 23.55 -0.65 1.15
CA GLY A 328 22.17 -0.63 1.56
C GLY A 328 21.35 -1.78 0.98
N SER A 329 20.59 -2.46 1.81
CA SER A 329 19.55 -3.40 1.40
C SER A 329 18.25 -2.66 1.05
N GLY A 330 18.31 -1.71 0.15
CA GLY A 330 17.19 -0.85 -0.22
C GLY A 330 17.42 0.61 0.17
N ARG A 331 16.36 1.44 0.11
CA ARG A 331 16.47 2.85 0.45
C ARG A 331 16.33 3.10 1.96
N MET A 332 16.81 4.25 2.41
CA MET A 332 16.44 4.79 3.71
C MET A 332 14.96 5.21 3.69
N PRO A 333 14.12 4.68 4.58
CA PRO A 333 12.70 5.04 4.61
C PRO A 333 12.50 6.50 5.06
N ALA A 334 11.33 7.04 4.73
CA ALA A 334 10.91 8.35 5.21
C ALA A 334 10.44 8.28 6.68
N PHE A 335 10.86 9.23 7.50
CA PHE A 335 10.46 9.28 8.91
C PHE A 335 9.63 10.51 9.27
N GLY A 336 9.32 11.38 8.32
CA GLY A 336 8.56 12.61 8.55
C GLY A 336 7.11 12.41 8.97
N GLN A 337 6.53 11.23 8.69
CA GLN A 337 5.20 10.88 9.19
C GLN A 337 5.24 10.20 10.57
N VAL A 338 6.40 9.77 11.03
CA VAL A 338 6.59 9.09 12.33
C VAL A 338 7.04 10.07 13.40
N TYR A 339 8.07 10.85 13.09
CA TYR A 339 8.68 11.79 14.03
C TYR A 339 8.27 13.23 13.75
N THR A 340 8.22 14.04 14.82
CA THR A 340 8.12 15.49 14.69
C THR A 340 9.47 16.10 14.30
N ASP A 341 9.45 17.33 13.84
CA ASP A 341 10.68 18.05 13.46
C ASP A 341 11.64 18.22 14.66
N GLU A 342 11.10 18.39 15.87
CA GLU A 342 11.88 18.47 17.11
C GLU A 342 12.57 17.13 17.41
N GLN A 343 11.85 16.01 17.23
CA GLN A 343 12.41 14.68 17.42
C GLN A 343 13.51 14.39 16.37
N LEU A 344 13.26 14.73 15.12
CA LEU A 344 14.26 14.60 14.05
C LEU A 344 15.50 15.44 14.34
N LYS A 345 15.30 16.66 14.86
CA LYS A 345 16.41 17.53 15.28
C LYS A 345 17.26 16.88 16.36
N LEU A 346 16.65 16.32 17.41
CA LEU A 346 17.37 15.61 18.48
C LEU A 346 18.16 14.41 17.96
N ILE A 347 17.60 13.65 17.03
CA ILE A 347 18.27 12.50 16.37
C ILE A 347 19.47 13.00 15.58
N VAL A 348 19.31 14.06 14.79
CA VAL A 348 20.38 14.64 13.98
C VAL A 348 21.50 15.23 14.83
N GLU A 349 21.16 15.92 15.91
CA GLU A 349 22.14 16.43 16.88
C GLU A 349 22.98 15.27 17.47
N TYR A 350 22.36 14.14 17.80
CA TYR A 350 23.07 12.95 18.26
C TYR A 350 24.00 12.39 17.17
N ILE A 351 23.54 12.29 15.90
CA ILE A 351 24.36 11.83 14.78
C ILE A 351 25.58 12.75 14.57
N LEU A 352 25.41 14.06 14.72
CA LEU A 352 26.50 15.04 14.59
C LEU A 352 27.54 14.88 15.71
N CYS A 353 27.16 14.42 16.91
CA CYS A 353 28.10 14.13 17.98
C CYS A 353 29.10 13.03 17.64
N PHE A 354 28.78 12.09 16.71
CA PHE A 354 29.75 11.09 16.23
C PHE A 354 30.98 11.73 15.60
N VAL A 355 30.88 12.97 15.13
CA VAL A 355 32.01 13.73 14.54
C VAL A 355 32.87 14.34 15.62
N VAL A 356 32.25 14.88 16.68
CA VAL A 356 32.93 15.59 17.76
C VAL A 356 33.78 14.62 18.60
N GLN A 357 33.28 13.42 18.90
CA GLN A 357 34.02 12.40 19.62
C GLN A 357 35.33 12.02 18.92
N LEU A 358 35.37 11.97 17.60
CA LEU A 358 36.57 11.67 16.84
C LEU A 358 37.60 12.80 16.86
N VAL A 359 37.12 14.04 16.89
CA VAL A 359 37.99 15.22 16.98
C VAL A 359 38.64 15.33 18.36
N VAL A 360 37.86 15.07 19.41
CA VAL A 360 38.34 15.08 20.81
C VAL A 360 39.31 13.93 21.05
N LEU A 361 39.05 12.72 20.56
CA LEU A 361 39.94 11.57 20.65
C LEU A 361 41.25 11.80 19.88
N LYS A 362 41.22 12.47 18.72
CA LYS A 362 42.42 12.85 18.00
C LYS A 362 43.20 13.99 18.66
N ALA A 363 42.50 14.89 19.35
CA ALA A 363 43.15 16.02 20.05
C ALA A 363 43.77 15.58 21.39
N HIS A 364 43.31 14.49 22.02
CA HIS A 364 43.82 13.96 23.28
C HIS A 364 44.63 12.66 23.13
N GLY A 365 44.69 12.16 21.89
CA GLY A 365 45.41 10.93 21.58
C GLY A 365 46.90 11.08 21.40
N GLY A 366 47.56 11.37 22.48
CA GLY A 366 48.95 10.91 22.59
C GLY A 366 48.93 9.40 22.77
N PHE A 367 49.34 8.67 21.71
CA PHE A 367 49.34 7.32 21.54
C PHE A 367 50.46 6.56 21.92
N HIS A 368 50.43 5.49 22.51
CA HIS A 368 51.42 4.41 22.38
C HIS A 368 50.79 3.17 21.73
N LEU A 369 51.51 2.65 20.75
CA LEU A 369 51.35 1.43 19.96
C LEU A 369 50.96 0.19 20.78
#